data_ac501349a8b564e839b7a79c6bdcff35
#
_entry.id   ac501349a8b564e839b7a79c6bdcff35
#
_cell.length_a   1.000
_cell.length_b   1.000
_cell.length_c   1.000
_cell.angle_alpha   90.00
_cell.angle_beta   90.00
_cell.angle_gamma   90.00
#
_symmetry.space_group_name_H-M   'P 1'
#
loop_
_entity.id
_entity.type
_entity.pdbx_description
1 polymer ?
#
loop_
_entity_poly.entity_id
_entity_poly.type
_entity_poly.pdbx_seq_one_letter_code
_entity_poly.pdbx_strand_id
1 'polypeptide(L)'
;MTLRTQDARQPLSGTFLLLLPCLTPMKKYWLMKSEPSECSFESVLGMPQQTVPWFGVRNYQARNFMRDQMTVGDSVLFYHSSCAYPGIAGLAHVASSAHPDETQFDQNSVYFDPKSSRQNPRWVCVDVRADEAIELIGISELRKYPELAQMRVLQKGNRLSITPVTKEEYLFIVKRLVKKI
;
A
#
# COMPACT_ATOMS: atom_id res chain seq x y z
N MET A 1 -60.67 -34.07 -46.90
CA MET A 1 -59.88 -34.62 -45.75
C MET A 1 -58.55 -33.89 -45.70
N THR A 2 -58.45 -32.87 -44.85
CA THR A 2 -57.37 -31.88 -44.91
C THR A 2 -56.61 -31.96 -43.60
N LEU A 3 -55.39 -32.39 -43.66
CA LEU A 3 -54.46 -32.42 -42.49
C LEU A 3 -53.79 -31.05 -42.40
N ARG A 4 -53.97 -30.36 -41.26
CA ARG A 4 -53.22 -29.17 -40.84
C ARG A 4 -52.00 -29.56 -40.08
N THR A 5 -50.82 -29.25 -40.56
CA THR A 5 -49.56 -29.28 -39.84
C THR A 5 -49.44 -27.98 -39.05
N GLN A 6 -49.26 -28.10 -37.72
CA GLN A 6 -48.95 -26.97 -36.86
C GLN A 6 -47.42 -26.83 -36.78
N ASP A 7 -46.95 -25.66 -37.17
CA ASP A 7 -45.55 -25.23 -37.11
C ASP A 7 -45.32 -24.58 -35.72
N ALA A 8 -44.62 -25.28 -34.83
CA ALA A 8 -44.29 -24.78 -33.52
C ALA A 8 -42.91 -24.06 -33.56
N ARG A 9 -42.97 -22.74 -33.72
CA ARG A 9 -41.77 -21.92 -33.56
C ARG A 9 -41.45 -21.74 -32.07
N GLN A 10 -40.34 -22.31 -31.62
CA GLN A 10 -39.76 -22.01 -30.32
C GLN A 10 -39.04 -20.65 -30.37
N PRO A 11 -39.18 -19.78 -29.33
CA PRO A 11 -38.38 -18.59 -29.23
C PRO A 11 -37.00 -18.95 -28.63
N LEU A 12 -35.96 -18.60 -29.37
CA LEU A 12 -34.58 -18.66 -28.89
C LEU A 12 -34.39 -17.62 -27.80
N SER A 13 -34.41 -18.06 -26.55
CA SER A 13 -34.07 -17.29 -25.36
C SER A 13 -32.54 -17.11 -25.28
N GLY A 14 -32.02 -16.17 -26.03
CA GLY A 14 -30.62 -15.77 -25.93
C GLY A 14 -30.39 -14.94 -24.68
N THR A 15 -29.94 -15.57 -23.58
CA THR A 15 -29.44 -14.85 -22.40
C THR A 15 -28.13 -14.19 -22.80
N PHE A 16 -28.19 -12.91 -23.15
CA PHE A 16 -26.99 -12.08 -23.38
C PHE A 16 -26.36 -11.80 -22.02
N LEU A 17 -25.39 -12.63 -21.64
CA LEU A 17 -24.59 -12.42 -20.45
C LEU A 17 -23.69 -11.20 -20.72
N LEU A 18 -24.13 -10.04 -20.25
CA LEU A 18 -23.33 -8.83 -20.24
C LEU A 18 -22.11 -9.10 -19.35
N LEU A 19 -20.98 -9.41 -19.96
CA LEU A 19 -19.66 -9.38 -19.34
C LEU A 19 -19.39 -7.92 -18.93
N LEU A 20 -19.74 -7.58 -17.68
CA LEU A 20 -19.27 -6.35 -17.06
C LEU A 20 -17.74 -6.39 -17.10
N PRO A 21 -17.08 -5.34 -17.64
CA PRO A 21 -15.62 -5.27 -17.56
C PRO A 21 -15.24 -5.31 -16.09
N CYS A 22 -14.41 -6.29 -15.73
CA CYS A 22 -13.79 -6.35 -14.41
C CYS A 22 -12.95 -5.07 -14.27
N LEU A 23 -13.50 -4.06 -13.59
CA LEU A 23 -12.78 -2.84 -13.23
C LEU A 23 -11.69 -3.25 -12.25
N THR A 24 -10.52 -3.58 -12.77
CA THR A 24 -9.33 -3.74 -11.92
C THR A 24 -9.15 -2.42 -11.17
N PRO A 25 -9.11 -2.43 -9.83
CA PRO A 25 -8.93 -1.20 -9.07
C PRO A 25 -7.66 -0.50 -9.53
N MET A 26 -7.74 0.81 -9.78
CA MET A 26 -6.59 1.58 -10.24
C MET A 26 -5.50 1.51 -9.17
N LYS A 27 -4.32 1.06 -9.57
CA LYS A 27 -3.14 0.97 -8.71
C LYS A 27 -2.82 2.33 -8.09
N LYS A 28 -2.67 2.35 -6.77
CA LYS A 28 -2.28 3.53 -5.99
C LYS A 28 -0.82 3.45 -5.59
N TYR A 29 -0.31 4.58 -5.13
CA TYR A 29 1.09 4.73 -4.76
C TYR A 29 1.18 5.37 -3.37
N TRP A 30 2.04 4.83 -2.54
CA TRP A 30 2.18 5.22 -1.14
C TRP A 30 3.64 5.47 -0.80
N LEU A 31 3.90 6.37 0.13
CA LEU A 31 5.16 6.45 0.84
C LEU A 31 4.89 6.03 2.28
N MET A 32 5.62 5.03 2.75
CA MET A 32 5.48 4.47 4.09
C MET A 32 6.80 4.61 4.85
N LYS A 33 6.74 5.28 6.02
CA LYS A 33 7.91 5.62 6.83
C LYS A 33 8.11 4.59 7.92
N SER A 34 9.33 4.08 8.02
CA SER A 34 9.82 3.26 9.13
C SER A 34 11.10 3.87 9.72
N GLU A 35 11.37 3.59 10.97
CA GLU A 35 12.65 3.88 11.59
C GLU A 35 13.59 2.67 11.37
N PRO A 36 14.80 2.85 10.81
CA PRO A 36 15.67 1.72 10.49
C PRO A 36 16.05 0.87 11.72
N SER A 37 16.05 1.48 12.91
CA SER A 37 16.28 0.77 14.18
C SER A 37 15.14 -0.18 14.55
N GLU A 38 13.92 0.07 14.06
CA GLU A 38 12.75 -0.78 14.28
C GLU A 38 12.54 -1.74 13.10
N CYS A 39 12.56 -1.23 11.88
CA CYS A 39 12.41 -2.02 10.67
C CYS A 39 13.14 -1.34 9.49
N SER A 40 14.31 -1.83 9.13
CA SER A 40 15.04 -1.37 7.95
C SER A 40 14.60 -2.14 6.69
N PHE A 41 14.83 -1.57 5.50
CA PHE A 41 14.52 -2.26 4.25
C PHE A 41 15.34 -3.55 4.09
N GLU A 42 16.60 -3.51 4.51
CA GLU A 42 17.51 -4.67 4.49
C GLU A 42 17.00 -5.78 5.42
N SER A 43 16.44 -5.42 6.58
CA SER A 43 15.85 -6.40 7.50
C SER A 43 14.64 -7.09 6.86
N VAL A 44 13.82 -6.37 6.11
CA VAL A 44 12.67 -6.94 5.39
C VAL A 44 13.10 -7.90 4.30
N LEU A 45 14.18 -7.59 3.57
CA LEU A 45 14.75 -8.52 2.56
C LEU A 45 15.18 -9.85 3.17
N GLY A 46 15.59 -9.88 4.43
CA GLY A 46 15.95 -11.09 5.17
C GLY A 46 14.76 -11.86 5.77
N MET A 47 13.56 -11.29 5.76
CA MET A 47 12.36 -11.92 6.34
C MET A 47 11.76 -12.98 5.40
N PRO A 48 10.96 -13.92 5.94
CA PRO A 48 10.22 -14.88 5.12
C PRO A 48 9.39 -14.17 4.05
N GLN A 49 9.52 -14.60 2.79
CA GLN A 49 8.87 -13.99 1.63
C GLN A 49 9.15 -12.49 1.46
N GLN A 50 10.19 -11.97 2.12
CA GLN A 50 10.57 -10.54 2.10
C GLN A 50 9.40 -9.63 2.52
N THR A 51 8.60 -10.07 3.47
CA THR A 51 7.34 -9.44 3.85
C THR A 51 7.30 -9.13 5.34
N VAL A 52 6.78 -7.95 5.67
CA VAL A 52 6.59 -7.49 7.04
C VAL A 52 5.19 -6.93 7.24
N PRO A 53 4.46 -7.28 8.33
CA PRO A 53 3.26 -6.57 8.71
C PRO A 53 3.64 -5.14 9.13
N TRP A 54 2.95 -4.13 8.56
CA TRP A 54 3.21 -2.72 8.85
C TRP A 54 2.51 -2.28 10.14
N PHE A 55 2.96 -2.83 11.25
CA PHE A 55 2.39 -2.60 12.57
C PHE A 55 2.79 -1.24 13.19
N GLY A 56 2.26 -0.93 14.36
CA GLY A 56 2.67 0.23 15.17
C GLY A 56 2.07 1.57 14.74
N VAL A 57 1.25 1.62 13.70
CA VAL A 57 0.61 2.85 13.26
C VAL A 57 -0.47 3.28 14.25
N ARG A 58 -0.25 4.39 14.97
CA ARG A 58 -1.16 4.94 16.00
C ARG A 58 -1.72 6.32 15.64
N ASN A 59 -1.82 6.59 14.33
CA ASN A 59 -2.49 7.77 13.77
C ASN A 59 -3.72 7.31 12.99
N TYR A 60 -4.88 7.89 13.30
CA TYR A 60 -6.15 7.50 12.67
C TYR A 60 -6.19 7.74 11.15
N GLN A 61 -5.57 8.81 10.66
CA GLN A 61 -5.53 9.08 9.22
C GLN A 61 -4.69 8.04 8.48
N ALA A 62 -3.51 7.71 9.00
CA ALA A 62 -2.64 6.68 8.43
C ALA A 62 -3.32 5.30 8.49
N ARG A 63 -3.97 4.95 9.64
CA ARG A 63 -4.78 3.74 9.76
C ARG A 63 -5.90 3.69 8.70
N ASN A 64 -6.62 4.79 8.51
CA ASN A 64 -7.72 4.82 7.54
C ASN A 64 -7.21 4.66 6.10
N PHE A 65 -6.00 5.13 5.77
CA PHE A 65 -5.39 4.82 4.47
C PHE A 65 -5.22 3.31 4.28
N MET A 66 -4.66 2.61 5.26
CA MET A 66 -4.49 1.15 5.20
C MET A 66 -5.83 0.42 5.12
N ARG A 67 -6.81 0.80 5.96
CA ARG A 67 -8.10 0.13 6.06
C ARG A 67 -8.99 0.33 4.83
N ASP A 68 -9.08 1.58 4.34
CA ASP A 68 -10.13 1.99 3.41
C ASP A 68 -9.63 2.25 2.00
N GLN A 69 -8.33 2.44 1.81
CA GLN A 69 -7.80 2.94 0.54
C GLN A 69 -6.71 2.08 -0.08
N MET A 70 -5.90 1.39 0.73
CA MET A 70 -4.88 0.49 0.21
C MET A 70 -5.49 -0.79 -0.33
N THR A 71 -4.92 -1.27 -1.42
CA THR A 71 -5.28 -2.55 -2.03
C THR A 71 -4.01 -3.36 -2.33
N VAL A 72 -4.15 -4.69 -2.34
CA VAL A 72 -3.05 -5.58 -2.72
C VAL A 72 -2.53 -5.21 -4.10
N GLY A 73 -1.21 -5.08 -4.23
CA GLY A 73 -0.53 -4.66 -5.45
C GLY A 73 -0.27 -3.15 -5.56
N ASP A 74 -0.79 -2.32 -4.65
CA ASP A 74 -0.41 -0.90 -4.57
C ASP A 74 1.10 -0.77 -4.36
N SER A 75 1.73 0.20 -5.04
CA SER A 75 3.17 0.41 -4.92
C SER A 75 3.52 1.23 -3.68
N VAL A 76 4.64 0.89 -3.05
CA VAL A 76 5.16 1.52 -1.84
C VAL A 76 6.58 2.02 -2.07
N LEU A 77 6.82 3.29 -1.79
CA LEU A 77 8.15 3.84 -1.54
C LEU A 77 8.46 3.61 -0.06
N PHE A 78 9.34 2.66 0.23
CA PHE A 78 9.78 2.37 1.58
C PHE A 78 10.76 3.45 2.02
N TYR A 79 10.42 4.20 3.07
CA TYR A 79 11.17 5.39 3.46
C TYR A 79 11.73 5.23 4.88
N HIS A 80 13.04 5.41 5.03
CA HIS A 80 13.70 5.50 6.32
C HIS A 80 13.53 6.90 6.91
N SER A 81 12.99 6.99 8.12
CA SER A 81 12.78 8.23 8.88
C SER A 81 13.47 8.16 10.24
N SER A 82 13.54 9.27 10.97
CA SER A 82 14.14 9.36 12.32
C SER A 82 15.56 8.81 12.39
N CYS A 83 16.37 9.00 11.35
CA CYS A 83 17.73 8.51 11.24
C CYS A 83 18.67 9.58 10.67
N ALA A 84 19.97 9.31 10.66
CA ALA A 84 20.98 10.26 10.15
C ALA A 84 20.77 10.62 8.68
N TYR A 85 20.34 9.67 7.86
CA TYR A 85 20.13 9.85 6.41
C TYR A 85 18.70 9.43 6.03
N PRO A 86 17.69 10.30 6.26
CA PRO A 86 16.32 9.98 5.89
C PRO A 86 16.13 10.01 4.38
N GLY A 87 15.42 9.02 3.83
CA GLY A 87 15.23 8.87 2.39
C GLY A 87 14.49 7.61 1.99
N ILE A 88 14.24 7.46 0.68
CA ILE A 88 13.66 6.24 0.10
C ILE A 88 14.76 5.19 0.03
N ALA A 89 14.54 4.06 0.71
CA ALA A 89 15.52 2.97 0.85
C ALA A 89 15.20 1.76 -0.04
N GLY A 90 13.97 1.67 -0.56
CA GLY A 90 13.58 0.56 -1.40
C GLY A 90 12.22 0.74 -2.03
N LEU A 91 11.94 -0.13 -3.01
CA LEU A 91 10.63 -0.28 -3.64
C LEU A 91 9.95 -1.51 -3.07
N ALA A 92 8.66 -1.38 -2.81
CA ALA A 92 7.85 -2.42 -2.21
C ALA A 92 6.41 -2.36 -2.75
N HIS A 93 5.58 -3.31 -2.34
CA HIS A 93 4.15 -3.26 -2.60
C HIS A 93 3.33 -3.75 -1.40
N VAL A 94 2.05 -3.39 -1.38
CA VAL A 94 1.07 -3.91 -0.43
C VAL A 94 0.78 -5.37 -0.78
N ALA A 95 1.04 -6.29 0.17
CA ALA A 95 0.96 -7.73 -0.04
C ALA A 95 -0.30 -8.36 0.56
N SER A 96 -1.00 -7.66 1.48
CA SER A 96 -2.26 -8.15 2.06
C SER A 96 -3.34 -7.07 2.11
N SER A 97 -4.60 -7.50 2.25
CA SER A 97 -5.65 -6.61 2.72
C SER A 97 -5.40 -6.19 4.17
N ALA A 98 -6.03 -5.09 4.62
CA ALA A 98 -5.90 -4.64 5.99
C ALA A 98 -6.42 -5.72 6.98
N HIS A 99 -5.63 -5.97 8.02
CA HIS A 99 -5.94 -6.91 9.09
C HIS A 99 -5.60 -6.29 10.46
N PRO A 100 -6.09 -6.84 11.58
CA PRO A 100 -5.77 -6.32 12.90
C PRO A 100 -4.25 -6.27 13.16
N ASP A 101 -3.78 -5.15 13.68
CA ASP A 101 -2.42 -5.02 14.20
C ASP A 101 -2.35 -5.71 15.58
N GLU A 102 -1.72 -6.88 15.65
CA GLU A 102 -1.67 -7.70 16.87
C GLU A 102 -0.95 -7.00 18.05
N THR A 103 -0.06 -6.04 17.76
CA THR A 103 0.67 -5.32 18.82
C THR A 103 -0.23 -4.50 19.73
N GLN A 104 -1.44 -4.14 19.26
CA GLN A 104 -2.44 -3.41 20.05
C GLN A 104 -2.97 -4.21 21.25
N PHE A 105 -2.83 -5.54 21.23
CA PHE A 105 -3.34 -6.44 22.28
C PHE A 105 -2.27 -6.92 23.26
N ASP A 106 -0.98 -6.70 22.93
CA ASP A 106 0.14 -7.09 23.75
C ASP A 106 0.47 -5.98 24.77
N GLN A 107 0.23 -6.26 26.05
CA GLN A 107 0.51 -5.32 27.15
C GLN A 107 1.99 -4.95 27.30
N ASN A 108 2.91 -5.74 26.77
CA ASN A 108 4.34 -5.47 26.78
C ASN A 108 4.79 -4.64 25.56
N SER A 109 3.92 -4.47 24.57
CA SER A 109 4.21 -3.66 23.40
C SER A 109 4.08 -2.18 23.68
N VAL A 110 5.01 -1.37 23.16
CA VAL A 110 4.90 0.10 23.14
C VAL A 110 3.68 0.59 22.34
N TYR A 111 3.10 -0.29 21.52
CA TYR A 111 1.91 -0.06 20.70
C TYR A 111 0.63 -0.60 21.33
N PHE A 112 0.65 -1.01 22.59
CA PHE A 112 -0.52 -1.47 23.31
C PHE A 112 -1.61 -0.39 23.37
N ASP A 113 -2.87 -0.78 23.11
CA ASP A 113 -4.02 0.12 23.28
C ASP A 113 -5.07 -0.53 24.19
N PRO A 114 -5.23 -0.07 25.45
CA PRO A 114 -6.17 -0.64 26.41
C PRO A 114 -7.64 -0.49 25.98
N LYS A 115 -7.92 0.35 24.98
CA LYS A 115 -9.26 0.55 24.41
C LYS A 115 -9.56 -0.39 23.23
N SER A 116 -8.60 -1.22 22.82
CA SER A 116 -8.76 -2.22 21.77
C SER A 116 -9.11 -3.58 22.37
N SER A 117 -9.93 -4.34 21.67
CA SER A 117 -10.20 -5.75 21.96
C SER A 117 -10.15 -6.57 20.68
N ARG A 118 -9.99 -7.90 20.79
CA ARG A 118 -10.02 -8.78 19.62
C ARG A 118 -11.35 -8.77 18.88
N GLN A 119 -12.45 -8.47 19.61
CA GLN A 119 -13.78 -8.33 19.03
C GLN A 119 -13.99 -6.98 18.35
N ASN A 120 -13.23 -5.95 18.77
CA ASN A 120 -13.29 -4.60 18.21
C ASN A 120 -11.88 -3.99 18.09
N PRO A 121 -11.09 -4.45 17.12
CA PRO A 121 -9.73 -3.92 16.91
C PRO A 121 -9.81 -2.48 16.38
N ARG A 122 -9.08 -1.59 17.04
CA ARG A 122 -9.02 -0.17 16.65
C ARG A 122 -7.95 0.10 15.59
N TRP A 123 -6.90 -0.71 15.59
CA TRP A 123 -5.73 -0.53 14.74
C TRP A 123 -5.60 -1.69 13.77
N VAL A 124 -5.28 -1.34 12.55
CA VAL A 124 -5.03 -2.30 11.47
C VAL A 124 -3.67 -2.06 10.87
N CYS A 125 -3.12 -3.08 10.24
CA CYS A 125 -1.95 -3.01 9.40
C CYS A 125 -2.23 -3.70 8.06
N VAL A 126 -1.33 -3.50 7.11
CA VAL A 126 -1.21 -4.27 5.87
C VAL A 126 0.15 -4.93 5.86
N ASP A 127 0.32 -6.02 5.14
CA ASP A 127 1.64 -6.55 4.88
C ASP A 127 2.27 -5.81 3.72
N VAL A 128 3.56 -5.50 3.85
CA VAL A 128 4.37 -4.85 2.83
C VAL A 128 5.49 -5.80 2.42
N ARG A 129 5.57 -6.10 1.14
CA ARG A 129 6.62 -6.95 0.57
C ARG A 129 7.64 -6.09 -0.15
N ALA A 130 8.92 -6.32 0.16
CA ALA A 130 10.03 -5.70 -0.54
C ALA A 130 10.16 -6.27 -1.96
N ASP A 131 10.31 -5.38 -2.95
CA ASP A 131 10.47 -5.73 -4.35
C ASP A 131 11.92 -5.55 -4.82
N GLU A 132 12.51 -4.40 -4.50
CA GLU A 132 13.81 -4.01 -5.04
C GLU A 132 14.59 -3.14 -4.08
N ALA A 133 15.83 -3.53 -3.77
CA ALA A 133 16.79 -2.69 -3.07
C ALA A 133 17.36 -1.63 -4.01
N ILE A 134 17.48 -0.41 -3.52
CA ILE A 134 17.99 0.74 -4.29
C ILE A 134 19.03 1.51 -3.50
N GLU A 135 19.89 2.27 -4.19
CA GLU A 135 20.69 3.29 -3.51
C GLU A 135 19.76 4.28 -2.80
N LEU A 136 20.06 4.62 -1.54
CA LEU A 136 19.25 5.51 -0.74
C LEU A 136 19.04 6.87 -1.43
N ILE A 137 17.81 7.21 -1.74
CA ILE A 137 17.45 8.53 -2.29
C ILE A 137 17.10 9.45 -1.12
N GLY A 138 18.07 10.22 -0.67
CA GLY A 138 17.93 11.10 0.49
C GLY A 138 16.91 12.22 0.27
N ILE A 139 16.30 12.71 1.38
CA ILE A 139 15.32 13.81 1.32
C ILE A 139 15.88 15.09 0.69
N SER A 140 17.17 15.36 0.86
CA SER A 140 17.87 16.49 0.24
C SER A 140 17.93 16.35 -1.28
N GLU A 141 18.10 15.13 -1.78
CA GLU A 141 18.05 14.84 -3.23
C GLU A 141 16.65 15.08 -3.78
N LEU A 142 15.61 14.50 -3.15
CA LEU A 142 14.22 14.67 -3.56
C LEU A 142 13.81 16.16 -3.68
N ARG A 143 14.33 17.01 -2.78
CA ARG A 143 14.04 18.45 -2.79
C ARG A 143 14.62 19.25 -3.96
N LYS A 144 15.55 18.67 -4.71
CA LYS A 144 16.13 19.35 -5.89
C LYS A 144 15.19 19.36 -7.10
N TYR A 145 14.13 18.54 -7.08
CA TYR A 145 13.25 18.32 -8.23
C TYR A 145 11.92 19.06 -8.05
N PRO A 146 11.62 20.07 -8.90
CA PRO A 146 10.34 20.77 -8.86
C PRO A 146 9.13 19.86 -9.05
N GLU A 147 9.30 18.76 -9.81
CA GLU A 147 8.27 17.75 -10.06
C GLU A 147 7.79 17.04 -8.78
N LEU A 148 8.64 17.03 -7.74
CA LEU A 148 8.35 16.44 -6.44
C LEU A 148 7.95 17.48 -5.38
N ALA A 149 7.93 18.76 -5.72
CA ALA A 149 7.70 19.85 -4.75
C ALA A 149 6.38 19.72 -3.97
N GLN A 150 5.37 19.09 -4.54
CA GLN A 150 4.07 18.87 -3.89
C GLN A 150 4.00 17.57 -3.07
N MET A 151 5.05 16.73 -3.14
CA MET A 151 5.10 15.47 -2.43
C MET A 151 4.97 15.68 -0.92
N ARG A 152 4.02 14.99 -0.28
CA ARG A 152 3.68 15.25 1.14
C ARG A 152 4.84 15.09 2.10
N VAL A 153 5.76 14.16 1.82
CA VAL A 153 6.95 13.93 2.67
C VAL A 153 7.88 15.15 2.70
N LEU A 154 7.88 15.98 1.66
CA LEU A 154 8.70 17.18 1.53
C LEU A 154 8.07 18.41 2.19
N GLN A 155 6.76 18.36 2.51
CA GLN A 155 6.04 19.47 3.11
C GLN A 155 6.40 19.65 4.58
N LYS A 156 6.61 20.90 4.98
CA LYS A 156 6.91 21.26 6.38
C LYS A 156 5.74 20.88 7.29
N GLY A 157 6.05 20.24 8.42
CA GLY A 157 5.04 19.85 9.43
C GLY A 157 4.29 18.56 9.13
N ASN A 158 4.58 17.85 8.06
CA ASN A 158 3.96 16.54 7.80
C ASN A 158 4.55 15.47 8.74
N ARG A 159 3.71 15.01 9.69
CA ARG A 159 4.06 13.98 10.67
C ARG A 159 3.45 12.60 10.36
N LEU A 160 2.72 12.46 9.24
CA LEU A 160 2.11 11.19 8.87
C LEU A 160 3.20 10.16 8.50
N SER A 161 3.09 8.97 9.05
CA SER A 161 3.95 7.83 8.70
C SER A 161 3.59 7.22 7.35
N ILE A 162 2.36 7.41 6.90
CA ILE A 162 1.87 6.92 5.61
C ILE A 162 1.27 8.09 4.85
N THR A 163 1.69 8.29 3.60
CA THR A 163 1.16 9.36 2.74
C THR A 163 0.91 8.86 1.33
N PRO A 164 -0.18 9.31 0.67
CA PRO A 164 -0.37 9.05 -0.74
C PRO A 164 0.71 9.74 -1.57
N VAL A 165 1.06 9.12 -2.67
CA VAL A 165 1.98 9.62 -3.70
C VAL A 165 1.20 9.62 -5.02
N THR A 166 1.38 10.63 -5.85
CA THR A 166 0.75 10.62 -7.18
C THR A 166 1.49 9.65 -8.10
N LYS A 167 0.82 9.22 -9.15
CA LYS A 167 1.44 8.36 -10.16
C LYS A 167 2.65 9.03 -10.82
N GLU A 168 2.53 10.31 -11.08
CA GLU A 168 3.57 11.15 -11.70
C GLU A 168 4.81 11.24 -10.80
N GLU A 169 4.64 11.53 -9.52
CA GLU A 169 5.71 11.55 -8.52
C GLU A 169 6.41 10.19 -8.41
N TYR A 170 5.63 9.11 -8.29
CA TYR A 170 6.16 7.76 -8.21
C TYR A 170 6.97 7.39 -9.46
N LEU A 171 6.41 7.61 -10.64
CA LEU A 171 7.08 7.30 -11.89
C LEU A 171 8.32 8.16 -12.14
N PHE A 172 8.31 9.43 -11.72
CA PHE A 172 9.48 10.30 -11.77
C PHE A 172 10.62 9.70 -10.93
N ILE A 173 10.34 9.35 -9.67
CA ILE A 173 11.33 8.74 -8.76
C ILE A 173 11.90 7.46 -9.37
N VAL A 174 11.03 6.52 -9.77
CA VAL A 174 11.46 5.21 -10.26
C VAL A 174 12.26 5.30 -11.56
N LYS A 175 11.89 6.21 -12.47
CA LYS A 175 12.56 6.31 -13.79
C LYS A 175 13.81 7.16 -13.78
N ARG A 176 13.92 8.14 -12.87
CA ARG A 176 14.97 9.14 -12.89
C ARG A 176 15.97 9.01 -11.75
N LEU A 177 15.53 8.57 -10.58
CA LEU A 177 16.35 8.62 -9.38
C LEU A 177 16.75 7.24 -8.88
N VAL A 178 15.98 6.20 -9.17
CA VAL A 178 16.30 4.84 -8.73
C VAL A 178 17.55 4.34 -9.44
N LYS A 179 18.53 3.96 -8.63
CA LYS A 179 19.69 3.18 -9.03
C LYS A 179 19.64 1.86 -8.27
N LYS A 180 19.70 0.76 -8.99
CA LYS A 180 19.71 -0.60 -8.42
C LYS A 180 21.07 -0.87 -7.77
N ILE A 181 21.00 -1.58 -6.64
CA ILE A 181 22.20 -2.09 -5.94
C ILE A 181 22.57 -3.44 -6.49
#